data_2d002bd79afd189c492818d9bb64b5b2
#
_entry.id   2d002bd79afd189c492818d9bb64b5b2
#
_cell.length_a   1.000
_cell.length_b   1.000
_cell.length_c   1.000
_cell.angle_alpha   90.00
_cell.angle_beta   90.00
_cell.angle_gamma   90.00
#
_symmetry.space_group_name_H-M   'P 1'
#
loop_
_entity.id
_entity.type
_entity.pdbx_description
1 polymer ?
#
loop_
_entity_poly.entity_id
_entity_poly.type
_entity_poly.pdbx_seq_one_letter_code
_entity_poly.pdbx_strand_id
1 'polypeptide(L)'
;MIEIGGMPILWHIMKEYAYYGHNEFIICAGYKQEYIKEWFAHYFLHHSDVTFDFRNGKNEMTVHHSLLENWQVTVVDTGYNTMAGGRIKRIQEYVQDEPFLMTYGDGVCDVDINKLIQFHKQQGKIATLTAVKQMQEKGVLDIGGDNAVKAFREKNVKDGAPINAGYMVLEPEIFNYLSDDTCVFEQTPLMKLVEAVSYTHLRAHET
;
A
#
# COMPACT_ATOMS: atom_id res chain seq x y z
N MET A 1 6.20 -11.54 7.88
CA MET A 1 5.08 -11.01 7.07
C MET A 1 3.83 -11.81 7.41
N ILE A 2 2.67 -11.16 7.43
CA ILE A 2 1.37 -11.87 7.60
C ILE A 2 1.10 -12.63 6.29
N GLU A 3 0.64 -13.88 6.40
CA GLU A 3 0.35 -14.73 5.24
C GLU A 3 -1.16 -14.93 5.08
N ILE A 4 -1.61 -14.92 3.84
CA ILE A 4 -2.98 -15.24 3.41
C ILE A 4 -2.86 -16.32 2.35
N GLY A 5 -3.47 -17.51 2.60
CA GLY A 5 -3.40 -18.62 1.67
C GLY A 5 -1.98 -19.13 1.38
N GLY A 6 -1.06 -19.01 2.35
CA GLY A 6 0.34 -19.45 2.22
C GLY A 6 1.26 -18.45 1.51
N MET A 7 0.75 -17.28 1.14
CA MET A 7 1.55 -16.19 0.54
C MET A 7 1.49 -14.92 1.40
N PRO A 8 2.59 -14.14 1.49
CA PRO A 8 2.57 -12.89 2.21
C PRO A 8 1.51 -11.92 1.68
N ILE A 9 0.88 -11.14 2.57
CA ILE A 9 -0.08 -10.10 2.16
C ILE A 9 0.52 -9.14 1.12
N LEU A 10 1.80 -8.83 1.23
CA LEU A 10 2.55 -8.02 0.28
C LEU A 10 2.52 -8.60 -1.14
N TRP A 11 2.62 -9.93 -1.27
CA TRP A 11 2.50 -10.62 -2.57
C TRP A 11 1.11 -10.38 -3.19
N HIS A 12 0.03 -10.45 -2.40
CA HIS A 12 -1.33 -10.21 -2.90
C HIS A 12 -1.51 -8.77 -3.39
N ILE A 13 -0.98 -7.79 -2.64
CA ILE A 13 -0.98 -6.39 -3.04
C ILE A 13 -0.24 -6.22 -4.39
N MET A 14 0.94 -6.81 -4.52
CA MET A 14 1.71 -6.74 -5.77
C MET A 14 1.00 -7.44 -6.93
N LYS A 15 0.31 -8.56 -6.70
CA LYS A 15 -0.53 -9.23 -7.71
C LYS A 15 -1.68 -8.34 -8.20
N GLU A 16 -2.32 -7.61 -7.30
CA GLU A 16 -3.37 -6.66 -7.65
C GLU A 16 -2.84 -5.57 -8.57
N TYR A 17 -1.74 -4.90 -8.22
CA TYR A 17 -1.12 -3.90 -9.07
C TYR A 17 -0.66 -4.48 -10.42
N ALA A 18 -0.06 -5.67 -10.41
CA ALA A 18 0.40 -6.35 -11.62
C ALA A 18 -0.75 -6.71 -12.57
N TYR A 19 -1.93 -7.04 -12.05
CA TYR A 19 -3.14 -7.25 -12.85
C TYR A 19 -3.49 -6.02 -13.70
N TYR A 20 -3.21 -4.82 -13.20
CA TYR A 20 -3.40 -3.55 -13.92
C TYR A 20 -2.16 -3.11 -14.72
N GLY A 21 -1.12 -3.95 -14.80
CA GLY A 21 0.09 -3.69 -15.60
C GLY A 21 1.23 -2.99 -14.86
N HIS A 22 1.11 -2.77 -13.54
CA HIS A 22 2.16 -2.17 -12.73
C HIS A 22 3.03 -3.26 -12.12
N ASN A 23 4.26 -3.41 -12.64
CA ASN A 23 5.17 -4.51 -12.32
C ASN A 23 6.48 -4.06 -11.65
N GLU A 24 6.65 -2.77 -11.42
CA GLU A 24 7.81 -2.20 -10.73
C GLU A 24 7.42 -1.76 -9.33
N PHE A 25 8.09 -2.30 -8.33
CA PHE A 25 7.73 -2.11 -6.93
C PHE A 25 8.91 -1.60 -6.11
N ILE A 26 8.66 -0.60 -5.28
CA ILE A 26 9.59 -0.09 -4.28
C ILE A 26 8.99 -0.37 -2.91
N ILE A 27 9.64 -1.23 -2.14
CA ILE A 27 9.20 -1.62 -0.80
C ILE A 27 9.99 -0.82 0.23
N CYS A 28 9.30 0.07 0.94
CA CYS A 28 9.86 0.83 2.05
C CYS A 28 9.99 -0.05 3.29
N ALA A 29 11.11 -0.72 3.46
CA ALA A 29 11.35 -1.65 4.54
C ALA A 29 12.00 -0.98 5.77
N GLY A 30 11.73 -1.52 6.95
CA GLY A 30 12.25 -1.04 8.22
C GLY A 30 12.50 -2.21 9.18
N TYR A 31 11.72 -2.27 10.27
CA TYR A 31 11.80 -3.39 11.20
C TYR A 31 11.65 -4.74 10.50
N LYS A 32 12.56 -5.65 10.80
CA LYS A 32 12.60 -7.01 10.19
C LYS A 32 12.66 -7.01 8.66
N GLN A 33 13.33 -6.04 8.07
CA GLN A 33 13.51 -5.95 6.63
C GLN A 33 14.22 -7.16 6.02
N GLU A 34 15.07 -7.83 6.80
CA GLU A 34 15.79 -9.04 6.41
C GLU A 34 14.84 -10.16 5.96
N TYR A 35 13.70 -10.33 6.63
CA TYR A 35 12.69 -11.34 6.25
C TYR A 35 12.06 -11.04 4.88
N ILE A 36 11.88 -9.77 4.55
CA ILE A 36 11.34 -9.36 3.24
C ILE A 36 12.40 -9.65 2.16
N LYS A 37 13.65 -9.26 2.40
CA LYS A 37 14.76 -9.48 1.47
C LYS A 37 15.03 -10.97 1.24
N GLU A 38 15.06 -11.77 2.30
CA GLU A 38 15.23 -13.23 2.23
C GLU A 38 14.09 -13.89 1.45
N TRP A 39 12.85 -13.44 1.67
CA TRP A 39 11.70 -13.98 0.94
C TRP A 39 11.86 -13.75 -0.57
N PHE A 40 12.21 -12.54 -1.01
CA PHE A 40 12.44 -12.26 -2.43
C PHE A 40 13.70 -12.93 -2.96
N ALA A 41 14.77 -13.04 -2.19
CA ALA A 41 16.00 -13.72 -2.58
C ALA A 41 15.76 -15.21 -2.88
N HIS A 42 14.81 -15.85 -2.19
CA HIS A 42 14.48 -17.26 -2.39
C HIS A 42 13.21 -17.47 -3.23
N TYR A 43 12.52 -16.41 -3.63
CA TYR A 43 11.24 -16.48 -4.34
C TYR A 43 11.30 -17.37 -5.58
N PHE A 44 12.37 -17.26 -6.38
CA PHE A 44 12.55 -18.08 -7.58
C PHE A 44 12.74 -19.57 -7.27
N LEU A 45 13.42 -19.92 -6.18
CA LEU A 45 13.61 -21.32 -5.76
C LEU A 45 12.30 -21.99 -5.38
N HIS A 46 11.42 -21.25 -4.69
CA HIS A 46 10.14 -21.79 -4.22
C HIS A 46 9.07 -21.89 -5.32
N HIS A 47 9.28 -21.20 -6.45
CA HIS A 47 8.33 -21.14 -7.56
C HIS A 47 8.90 -21.71 -8.87
N SER A 48 9.97 -22.52 -8.77
CA SER A 48 10.63 -23.14 -9.92
C SER A 48 10.94 -24.60 -9.66
N ASP A 49 10.96 -25.41 -10.72
CA ASP A 49 11.52 -26.74 -10.67
C ASP A 49 13.04 -26.62 -10.70
N VAL A 50 13.74 -27.18 -9.70
CA VAL A 50 15.18 -27.02 -9.53
C VAL A 50 15.86 -28.36 -9.33
N THR A 51 16.97 -28.59 -10.06
CA THR A 51 17.88 -29.68 -9.80
C THR A 51 19.13 -29.16 -9.11
N PHE A 52 19.48 -29.76 -7.97
CA PHE A 52 20.75 -29.55 -7.29
C PHE A 52 21.67 -30.77 -7.57
N ASP A 53 22.83 -30.51 -8.15
CA ASP A 53 23.84 -31.57 -8.42
C ASP A 53 25.03 -31.44 -7.46
N PHE A 54 25.09 -32.33 -6.50
CA PHE A 54 26.17 -32.43 -5.51
C PHE A 54 27.16 -33.55 -5.81
N ARG A 55 27.03 -34.28 -6.95
CA ARG A 55 27.89 -35.41 -7.31
C ARG A 55 29.34 -34.96 -7.53
N ASN A 56 30.29 -35.76 -7.06
CA ASN A 56 31.71 -35.49 -7.21
C ASN A 56 32.18 -34.14 -6.66
N GLY A 57 31.55 -33.67 -5.58
CA GLY A 57 31.89 -32.38 -4.97
C GLY A 57 31.43 -31.15 -5.75
N LYS A 58 30.54 -31.30 -6.74
CA LYS A 58 29.89 -30.18 -7.41
C LYS A 58 28.89 -29.47 -6.48
N ASN A 59 28.62 -28.24 -6.78
CA ASN A 59 27.54 -27.46 -6.16
C ASN A 59 26.88 -26.65 -7.27
N GLU A 60 26.16 -27.35 -8.16
CA GLU A 60 25.53 -26.77 -9.33
C GLU A 60 24.00 -26.77 -9.14
N MET A 61 23.34 -25.70 -9.58
CA MET A 61 21.92 -25.57 -9.58
C MET A 61 21.40 -25.29 -10.99
N THR A 62 20.40 -26.06 -11.41
CA THR A 62 19.74 -25.88 -12.71
C THR A 62 18.25 -25.58 -12.44
N VAL A 63 17.78 -24.44 -12.90
CA VAL A 63 16.36 -24.08 -12.87
C VAL A 63 15.72 -24.53 -14.19
N HIS A 64 14.61 -25.27 -14.12
CA HIS A 64 13.92 -25.82 -15.29
C HIS A 64 12.71 -24.97 -15.68
N HIS A 65 11.61 -25.11 -14.96
CA HIS A 65 10.41 -24.32 -15.17
C HIS A 65 10.25 -23.29 -14.06
N SER A 66 9.93 -22.07 -14.44
CA SER A 66 9.70 -20.97 -13.51
C SER A 66 8.31 -20.37 -13.75
N LEU A 67 7.53 -20.30 -12.70
CA LEU A 67 6.23 -19.62 -12.65
C LEU A 67 6.36 -18.23 -12.01
N LEU A 68 7.50 -17.60 -12.20
CA LEU A 68 7.77 -16.28 -11.62
C LEU A 68 6.88 -15.21 -12.24
N GLU A 69 6.49 -14.30 -11.38
CA GLU A 69 5.87 -13.06 -11.80
C GLU A 69 6.89 -12.16 -12.52
N ASN A 70 6.41 -11.39 -13.50
CA ASN A 70 7.25 -10.43 -14.23
C ASN A 70 7.41 -9.14 -13.43
N TRP A 71 8.02 -9.22 -12.23
CA TRP A 71 8.20 -8.10 -11.32
C TRP A 71 9.64 -7.64 -11.25
N GLN A 72 9.80 -6.32 -11.13
CA GLN A 72 11.02 -5.69 -10.63
C GLN A 72 10.75 -5.19 -9.22
N VAL A 73 11.54 -5.65 -8.24
CA VAL A 73 11.31 -5.33 -6.83
C VAL A 73 12.57 -4.73 -6.22
N THR A 74 12.43 -3.51 -5.71
CA THR A 74 13.48 -2.82 -4.96
C THR A 74 13.07 -2.74 -3.50
N VAL A 75 13.86 -3.35 -2.61
CA VAL A 75 13.63 -3.29 -1.15
C VAL A 75 14.59 -2.28 -0.54
N VAL A 76 14.07 -1.11 -0.17
CA VAL A 76 14.84 0.00 0.38
C VAL A 76 14.81 -0.03 1.90
N ASP A 77 15.98 0.04 2.54
CA ASP A 77 16.06 0.30 3.97
C ASP A 77 15.69 1.75 4.27
N THR A 78 14.47 1.97 4.69
CA THR A 78 13.97 3.30 5.04
C THR A 78 14.07 3.62 6.53
N GLY A 79 14.80 2.81 7.29
CA GLY A 79 15.06 3.02 8.71
C GLY A 79 14.05 2.36 9.63
N TYR A 80 14.53 1.99 10.83
CA TYR A 80 13.75 1.24 11.81
C TYR A 80 12.58 2.04 12.39
N ASN A 81 12.84 3.29 12.81
CA ASN A 81 11.87 4.15 13.49
C ASN A 81 11.25 5.23 12.58
N THR A 82 11.48 5.15 11.30
CA THR A 82 10.99 6.14 10.32
C THR A 82 9.49 6.03 10.15
N MET A 83 8.78 7.14 10.23
CA MET A 83 7.34 7.25 10.00
C MET A 83 7.01 7.22 8.50
N ALA A 84 5.74 7.04 8.15
CA ALA A 84 5.30 6.84 6.76
C ALA A 84 5.79 7.93 5.80
N GLY A 85 5.66 9.21 6.15
CA GLY A 85 6.15 10.32 5.32
C GLY A 85 7.66 10.33 5.15
N GLY A 86 8.41 10.01 6.21
CA GLY A 86 9.86 9.88 6.15
C GLY A 86 10.30 8.73 5.23
N ARG A 87 9.58 7.59 5.24
CA ARG A 87 9.85 6.46 4.33
C ARG A 87 9.66 6.85 2.88
N ILE A 88 8.55 7.54 2.56
CA ILE A 88 8.29 8.07 1.22
C ILE A 88 9.42 9.05 0.84
N LYS A 89 9.85 9.94 1.74
CA LYS A 89 10.94 10.89 1.45
C LYS A 89 12.24 10.19 1.07
N ARG A 90 12.58 9.08 1.75
CA ARG A 90 13.82 8.31 1.51
C ARG A 90 13.86 7.55 0.20
N ILE A 91 12.71 7.33 -0.44
CA ILE A 91 12.66 6.65 -1.75
C ILE A 91 12.61 7.63 -2.93
N GLN A 92 12.77 8.94 -2.70
CA GLN A 92 12.68 9.95 -3.74
C GLN A 92 13.59 9.67 -4.95
N GLU A 93 14.82 9.20 -4.71
CA GLU A 93 15.77 8.86 -5.76
C GLU A 93 15.36 7.66 -6.63
N TYR A 94 14.46 6.79 -6.12
CA TYR A 94 13.99 5.60 -6.84
C TYR A 94 12.71 5.85 -7.64
N VAL A 95 11.96 6.91 -7.31
CA VAL A 95 10.65 7.21 -7.93
C VAL A 95 10.83 7.97 -9.26
N GLN A 96 11.99 8.60 -9.44
CA GLN A 96 12.23 9.54 -10.56
C GLN A 96 11.25 10.72 -10.51
N ASP A 97 11.04 11.42 -11.63
CA ASP A 97 10.15 12.57 -11.71
C ASP A 97 8.79 12.19 -12.35
N GLU A 98 8.23 11.03 -11.96
CA GLU A 98 6.97 10.52 -12.49
C GLU A 98 5.94 10.29 -11.39
N PRO A 99 4.63 10.40 -11.68
CA PRO A 99 3.57 10.02 -10.76
C PRO A 99 3.69 8.55 -10.35
N PHE A 100 3.45 8.25 -9.10
CA PHE A 100 3.55 6.90 -8.57
C PHE A 100 2.34 6.49 -7.75
N LEU A 101 2.11 5.18 -7.73
CA LEU A 101 1.09 4.55 -6.90
C LEU A 101 1.68 4.23 -5.53
N MET A 102 0.94 4.50 -4.47
CA MET A 102 1.34 4.21 -3.10
C MET A 102 0.24 3.47 -2.36
N THR A 103 0.61 2.46 -1.61
CA THR A 103 -0.27 1.78 -0.67
C THR A 103 0.46 1.34 0.59
N TYR A 104 -0.31 1.03 1.65
CA TYR A 104 0.23 0.40 2.83
C TYR A 104 0.44 -1.11 2.59
N GLY A 105 1.46 -1.68 3.23
CA GLY A 105 1.87 -3.06 3.02
C GLY A 105 1.06 -4.11 3.81
N ASP A 106 -0.07 -3.72 4.41
CA ASP A 106 -0.87 -4.53 5.32
C ASP A 106 -2.38 -4.54 4.99
N GLY A 107 -2.78 -3.92 3.89
CA GLY A 107 -4.17 -3.87 3.44
C GLY A 107 -4.33 -4.25 1.97
N VAL A 108 -5.29 -5.11 1.68
CA VAL A 108 -5.76 -5.40 0.32
C VAL A 108 -7.17 -4.86 0.14
N CYS A 109 -7.48 -4.38 -1.05
CA CYS A 109 -8.83 -3.97 -1.42
C CYS A 109 -9.07 -4.25 -2.92
N ASP A 110 -10.28 -4.07 -3.38
CA ASP A 110 -10.70 -4.31 -4.77
C ASP A 110 -10.81 -3.01 -5.58
N VAL A 111 -9.97 -2.05 -5.31
CA VAL A 111 -9.94 -0.75 -6.01
C VAL A 111 -9.51 -0.94 -7.46
N ASP A 112 -10.32 -0.42 -8.38
CA ASP A 112 -9.95 -0.32 -9.80
C ASP A 112 -8.84 0.73 -9.97
N ILE A 113 -7.59 0.26 -10.07
CA ILE A 113 -6.39 1.10 -10.18
C ILE A 113 -6.43 1.97 -11.44
N ASN A 114 -6.97 1.47 -12.56
CA ASN A 114 -7.09 2.26 -13.77
C ASN A 114 -8.05 3.44 -13.59
N LYS A 115 -9.17 3.24 -12.90
CA LYS A 115 -10.11 4.33 -12.59
C LYS A 115 -9.48 5.33 -11.62
N LEU A 116 -8.72 4.87 -10.65
CA LEU A 116 -8.00 5.76 -9.73
C LEU A 116 -7.01 6.66 -10.48
N ILE A 117 -6.20 6.09 -11.37
CA ILE A 117 -5.24 6.84 -12.20
C ILE A 117 -5.97 7.81 -13.13
N GLN A 118 -7.03 7.35 -13.80
CA GLN A 118 -7.81 8.21 -14.70
C GLN A 118 -8.43 9.39 -13.94
N PHE A 119 -9.01 9.14 -12.78
CA PHE A 119 -9.57 10.19 -11.93
C PHE A 119 -8.50 11.18 -11.46
N HIS A 120 -7.33 10.68 -11.04
CA HIS A 120 -6.20 11.52 -10.66
C HIS A 120 -5.79 12.48 -11.78
N LYS A 121 -5.60 11.96 -12.99
CA LYS A 121 -5.27 12.77 -14.18
C LYS A 121 -6.32 13.83 -14.49
N GLN A 122 -7.60 13.51 -14.32
CA GLN A 122 -8.71 14.47 -14.54
C GLN A 122 -8.74 15.59 -13.50
N GLN A 123 -8.36 15.28 -12.26
CA GLN A 123 -8.38 16.26 -11.17
C GLN A 123 -7.15 17.16 -11.16
N GLY A 124 -6.00 16.71 -11.69
CA GLY A 124 -4.75 17.46 -11.72
C GLY A 124 -4.28 17.91 -10.33
N LYS A 125 -4.37 17.02 -9.34
CA LYS A 125 -3.97 17.29 -7.95
C LYS A 125 -2.70 16.54 -7.61
N ILE A 126 -1.93 17.04 -6.64
CA ILE A 126 -0.68 16.40 -6.18
C ILE A 126 -0.95 15.04 -5.56
N ALA A 127 -2.09 14.86 -4.89
CA ALA A 127 -2.45 13.59 -4.27
C ALA A 127 -3.92 13.24 -4.53
N THR A 128 -4.17 11.98 -4.88
CA THR A 128 -5.50 11.38 -4.95
C THR A 128 -5.53 10.14 -4.10
N LEU A 129 -6.46 10.06 -3.16
CA LEU A 129 -6.67 8.90 -2.30
C LEU A 129 -7.95 8.16 -2.68
N THR A 130 -8.02 6.91 -2.27
CA THR A 130 -9.27 6.17 -2.26
C THR A 130 -9.98 6.32 -0.93
N ALA A 131 -11.28 6.53 -0.96
CA ALA A 131 -12.12 6.63 0.23
C ALA A 131 -13.21 5.57 0.19
N VAL A 132 -13.34 4.83 1.29
CA VAL A 132 -14.41 3.87 1.52
C VAL A 132 -15.27 4.30 2.70
N LYS A 133 -16.54 3.95 2.67
CA LYS A 133 -17.38 4.09 3.86
C LYS A 133 -17.22 2.85 4.71
N GLN A 134 -16.67 3.03 5.90
CA GLN A 134 -16.65 1.94 6.86
C GLN A 134 -18.05 1.70 7.38
N MET A 135 -18.59 0.50 7.15
CA MET A 135 -19.84 0.09 7.79
C MET A 135 -19.60 -0.02 9.30
N GLN A 136 -20.41 0.69 10.08
CA GLN A 136 -20.42 0.47 11.53
C GLN A 136 -20.98 -0.92 11.81
N GLU A 137 -20.20 -1.78 12.45
CA GLU A 137 -20.63 -3.14 12.80
C GLU A 137 -21.65 -3.17 13.95
N LYS A 138 -21.78 -2.08 14.68
CA LYS A 138 -22.62 -1.97 15.89
C LYS A 138 -23.68 -0.89 15.73
N GLY A 139 -24.86 -1.11 16.36
CA GLY A 139 -25.93 -0.12 16.41
C GLY A 139 -25.48 1.20 17.06
N VAL A 140 -26.08 2.29 16.65
CA VAL A 140 -25.81 3.65 17.17
C VAL A 140 -26.70 3.92 18.38
N LEU A 141 -26.08 4.33 19.49
CA LEU A 141 -26.77 4.76 20.70
C LEU A 141 -26.83 6.31 20.72
N ASP A 142 -28.02 6.84 20.92
CA ASP A 142 -28.20 8.26 21.30
C ASP A 142 -28.26 8.35 22.82
N ILE A 143 -27.22 8.98 23.41
CA ILE A 143 -27.06 9.07 24.87
C ILE A 143 -27.31 10.53 25.29
N GLY A 144 -28.26 10.72 26.20
CA GLY A 144 -28.53 12.01 26.78
C GLY A 144 -27.49 12.49 27.77
N GLY A 145 -27.51 13.77 28.13
CA GLY A 145 -26.59 14.37 29.11
C GLY A 145 -26.69 13.79 30.53
N ASP A 146 -27.72 13.00 30.80
CA ASP A 146 -27.99 12.24 32.03
C ASP A 146 -27.48 10.75 31.93
N ASN A 147 -26.71 10.44 30.91
CA ASN A 147 -26.25 9.09 30.56
C ASN A 147 -27.38 8.07 30.23
N ALA A 148 -28.63 8.53 30.10
CA ALA A 148 -29.73 7.69 29.65
C ALA A 148 -29.66 7.46 28.15
N VAL A 149 -29.88 6.20 27.71
CA VAL A 149 -30.01 5.88 26.29
C VAL A 149 -31.39 6.38 25.82
N LYS A 150 -31.41 7.41 24.99
CA LYS A 150 -32.64 8.01 24.46
C LYS A 150 -33.15 7.31 23.22
N ALA A 151 -32.25 6.76 22.41
CA ALA A 151 -32.61 5.97 21.24
C ALA A 151 -31.51 4.93 20.94
N PHE A 152 -31.98 3.82 20.42
CA PHE A 152 -31.14 2.79 19.78
C PHE A 152 -31.57 2.70 18.32
N ARG A 153 -30.60 2.81 17.41
CA ARG A 153 -30.85 2.66 15.99
C ARG A 153 -29.96 1.57 15.44
N GLU A 154 -30.56 0.63 14.73
CA GLU A 154 -29.81 -0.38 13.98
C GLU A 154 -28.92 0.33 12.95
N LYS A 155 -27.78 -0.27 12.67
CA LYS A 155 -26.77 0.25 11.73
C LYS A 155 -27.37 0.56 10.35
N ASN A 156 -26.94 1.68 9.76
CA ASN A 156 -27.29 2.06 8.40
C ASN A 156 -25.98 2.36 7.65
N VAL A 157 -25.88 1.94 6.40
CA VAL A 157 -24.74 2.22 5.50
C VAL A 157 -24.44 3.73 5.39
N LYS A 158 -25.44 4.59 5.68
CA LYS A 158 -25.27 6.04 5.67
C LYS A 158 -24.54 6.62 6.88
N ASP A 159 -24.32 5.85 7.93
CA ASP A 159 -23.75 6.30 9.20
C ASP A 159 -22.21 6.31 9.24
N GLY A 160 -21.54 5.72 8.28
CA GLY A 160 -20.08 5.69 8.19
C GLY A 160 -19.49 6.96 7.57
N ALA A 161 -18.54 7.59 8.24
CA ALA A 161 -17.71 8.61 7.62
C ALA A 161 -16.79 7.95 6.58
N PRO A 162 -16.46 8.61 5.44
CA PRO A 162 -15.45 8.14 4.54
C PRO A 162 -14.08 8.03 5.25
N ILE A 163 -13.42 6.89 5.11
CA ILE A 163 -12.06 6.67 5.62
C ILE A 163 -11.10 6.42 4.45
N ASN A 164 -9.83 6.69 4.66
CA ASN A 164 -8.77 6.39 3.70
C ASN A 164 -8.63 4.87 3.55
N ALA A 165 -8.80 4.35 2.32
CA ALA A 165 -8.64 2.94 2.00
C ALA A 165 -7.18 2.54 1.73
N GLY A 166 -6.25 3.50 1.76
CA GLY A 166 -4.82 3.23 1.68
C GLY A 166 -4.24 3.13 0.28
N TYR A 167 -5.04 3.26 -0.78
CA TYR A 167 -4.56 3.26 -2.17
C TYR A 167 -4.55 4.69 -2.72
N MET A 168 -3.42 5.12 -3.27
CA MET A 168 -3.18 6.52 -3.62
C MET A 168 -2.41 6.66 -4.92
N VAL A 169 -2.62 7.80 -5.61
CA VAL A 169 -1.73 8.29 -6.66
C VAL A 169 -1.10 9.59 -6.18
N LEU A 170 0.19 9.69 -6.29
CA LEU A 170 0.98 10.83 -5.83
C LEU A 170 1.83 11.38 -6.98
N GLU A 171 1.82 12.70 -7.17
CA GLU A 171 2.74 13.40 -8.05
C GLU A 171 4.09 13.61 -7.35
N PRO A 172 5.21 13.77 -8.11
CA PRO A 172 6.55 14.01 -7.53
C PRO A 172 6.61 15.22 -6.61
N GLU A 173 5.76 16.22 -6.80
CA GLU A 173 5.66 17.40 -5.94
C GLU A 173 5.35 17.08 -4.49
N ILE A 174 4.84 15.87 -4.20
CA ILE A 174 4.60 15.40 -2.83
C ILE A 174 5.87 15.48 -1.97
N PHE A 175 7.05 15.27 -2.56
CA PHE A 175 8.31 15.32 -1.84
C PHE A 175 8.62 16.68 -1.21
N ASN A 176 8.01 17.77 -1.72
CA ASN A 176 8.13 19.11 -1.14
C ASN A 176 7.34 19.27 0.18
N TYR A 177 6.41 18.37 0.45
CA TYR A 177 5.56 18.37 1.65
C TYR A 177 6.08 17.43 2.74
N LEU A 178 7.08 16.61 2.42
CA LEU A 178 7.68 15.63 3.33
C LEU A 178 8.94 16.21 4.00
N SER A 179 8.99 16.15 5.33
CA SER A 179 10.13 16.70 6.10
C SER A 179 11.23 15.66 6.33
N ASP A 180 11.21 14.98 7.44
CA ASP A 180 12.23 14.07 7.93
C ASP A 180 11.65 12.73 8.38
N ASP A 181 12.43 11.91 9.06
CA ASP A 181 12.06 10.59 9.54
C ASP A 181 10.84 10.58 10.49
N THR A 182 10.56 11.69 11.15
CA THR A 182 9.43 11.83 12.08
C THR A 182 8.12 12.22 11.36
N CYS A 183 8.18 12.44 10.06
CA CYS A 183 7.05 12.86 9.24
C CYS A 183 5.96 11.78 9.18
N VAL A 184 4.83 12.04 9.80
CA VAL A 184 3.62 11.21 9.68
C VAL A 184 2.84 11.68 8.44
N PHE A 185 2.74 10.83 7.43
CA PHE A 185 2.18 11.19 6.12
C PHE A 185 0.74 11.71 6.21
N GLU A 186 -0.08 11.07 7.05
CA GLU A 186 -1.51 11.36 7.22
C GLU A 186 -1.78 12.64 8.03
N GLN A 187 -0.75 13.26 8.58
CA GLN A 187 -0.87 14.50 9.36
C GLN A 187 -0.45 15.71 8.54
N THR A 188 0.70 16.28 8.86
CA THR A 188 1.17 17.55 8.27
C THR A 188 1.19 17.57 6.74
N PRO A 189 1.69 16.54 6.02
CA PRO A 189 1.69 16.54 4.56
C PRO A 189 0.29 16.62 3.97
N LEU A 190 -0.62 15.73 4.36
CA LEU A 190 -1.99 15.73 3.82
C LEU A 190 -2.76 16.98 4.23
N MET A 191 -2.57 17.50 5.44
CA MET A 191 -3.20 18.75 5.88
C MET A 191 -2.77 19.94 5.02
N LYS A 192 -1.47 20.08 4.74
CA LYS A 192 -0.95 21.13 3.85
C LYS A 192 -1.49 21.02 2.42
N LEU A 193 -1.65 19.78 1.91
CA LEU A 193 -2.25 19.55 0.60
C LEU A 193 -3.73 19.95 0.56
N VAL A 194 -4.47 19.71 1.63
CA VAL A 194 -5.86 20.17 1.77
C VAL A 194 -5.94 21.69 1.74
N GLU A 195 -5.10 22.38 2.51
CA GLU A 195 -5.02 23.84 2.54
C GLU A 195 -4.64 24.43 1.18
N ALA A 196 -3.74 23.78 0.44
CA ALA A 196 -3.34 24.17 -0.91
C ALA A 196 -4.35 23.78 -2.00
N VAL A 197 -5.50 23.17 -1.65
CA VAL A 197 -6.52 22.63 -2.58
C VAL A 197 -5.89 21.64 -3.61
N SER A 198 -4.82 20.97 -3.21
CA SER A 198 -4.02 20.08 -4.06
C SER A 198 -4.26 18.59 -3.75
N TYR A 199 -5.39 18.29 -3.12
CA TYR A 199 -5.79 16.97 -2.66
C TYR A 199 -7.20 16.63 -3.13
N THR A 200 -7.45 15.37 -3.49
CA THR A 200 -8.77 14.87 -3.86
C THR A 200 -8.93 13.39 -3.47
N HIS A 201 -10.14 12.88 -3.56
CA HIS A 201 -10.41 11.47 -3.28
C HIS A 201 -11.38 10.87 -4.30
N LEU A 202 -11.15 9.63 -4.66
CA LEU A 202 -12.06 8.76 -5.38
C LEU A 202 -12.83 7.91 -4.37
N ARG A 203 -14.16 7.87 -4.46
CA ARG A 203 -14.94 6.90 -3.70
C ARG A 203 -14.77 5.53 -4.34
N ALA A 204 -14.19 4.58 -3.61
CA ALA A 204 -14.26 3.17 -3.98
C ALA A 204 -15.71 2.72 -3.85
N HIS A 205 -16.21 1.98 -4.84
CA HIS A 205 -17.56 1.45 -4.78
C HIS A 205 -17.60 0.36 -3.69
N GLU A 206 -18.54 0.54 -2.76
CA GLU A 206 -18.95 -0.56 -1.88
C GLU A 206 -19.65 -1.60 -2.76
N THR A 207 -19.05 -2.75 -2.88
CA THR A 207 -19.72 -3.95 -3.40
C THR A 207 -20.52 -4.60 -2.29
#